data_29a678d3116adc11cb31d6961a5ca81f
#
_entry.id   29a678d3116adc11cb31d6961a5ca81f
#
_cell.length_a   1.000
_cell.length_b   1.000
_cell.length_c   1.000
_cell.angle_alpha   90.00
_cell.angle_beta   90.00
_cell.angle_gamma   90.00
#
_symmetry.space_group_name_H-M   'P 1'
#
loop_
_entity.id
_entity.type
_entity.pdbx_description
1 polymer ?
#
loop_
_entity_poly.entity_id
_entity_poly.type
_entity_poly.pdbx_seq_one_letter_code
_entity_poly.pdbx_strand_id
1 'polypeptide(L)'
;ISPQKYKKVRIYNLTDKTSGGFKEEGSQRRLEDYLEKLGFDIDVYDYENLNFYEIFEAGTSYIKEKYDLIIYVANFDTASNYTVRRIEWIKLMAADAPWFVQEVPTIFISMANPYHLIDVPMIKTYINCYSNNDACLVALVNKLIGKEEFSGVSPVDAFCGKWDTRR
;
A
#
# COMPACT_ATOMS: atom_id res chain seq x y z
N ILE A 1 10.39 10.15 0.39
CA ILE A 1 11.14 9.17 1.21
C ILE A 1 12.58 9.07 0.75
N SER A 2 13.50 8.68 1.63
CA SER A 2 14.90 8.42 1.26
C SER A 2 15.44 7.24 2.05
N PRO A 3 16.40 6.45 1.49
CA PRO A 3 16.97 5.29 2.17
C PRO A 3 17.86 5.67 3.36
N GLN A 4 18.25 6.95 3.49
CA GLN A 4 18.97 7.47 4.66
C GLN A 4 18.07 7.61 5.88
N LYS A 5 16.78 7.93 5.65
CA LYS A 5 15.78 8.10 6.71
C LYS A 5 14.95 6.83 6.96
N TYR A 6 14.66 6.08 5.92
CA TYR A 6 13.81 4.89 5.94
C TYR A 6 14.54 3.74 5.25
N LYS A 7 15.45 3.08 5.97
CA LYS A 7 16.29 2.04 5.37
C LYS A 7 15.52 0.75 5.15
N LYS A 8 14.79 0.30 6.17
CA LYS A 8 14.05 -0.97 6.17
C LYS A 8 12.57 -0.73 5.89
N VAL A 9 12.09 -1.24 4.79
CA VAL A 9 10.72 -1.01 4.32
C VAL A 9 9.99 -2.34 4.18
N ARG A 10 8.84 -2.51 4.86
CA ARG A 10 7.91 -3.62 4.61
C ARG A 10 6.90 -3.19 3.56
N ILE A 11 6.66 -4.05 2.57
CA ILE A 11 5.61 -3.88 1.56
C ILE A 11 4.53 -4.93 1.74
N TYR A 12 3.28 -4.49 1.87
CA TYR A 12 2.09 -5.33 1.83
C TYR A 12 1.43 -5.18 0.46
N ASN A 13 1.51 -6.23 -0.35
CA ASN A 13 0.88 -6.26 -1.67
C ASN A 13 -0.56 -6.77 -1.54
N LEU A 14 -1.51 -5.85 -1.54
CA LEU A 14 -2.93 -6.14 -1.52
C LEU A 14 -3.42 -6.33 -2.97
N THR A 15 -3.63 -7.56 -3.37
CA THR A 15 -4.19 -7.91 -4.68
C THR A 15 -5.45 -8.72 -4.51
N ASP A 16 -6.29 -8.74 -5.54
CA ASP A 16 -7.46 -9.62 -5.56
C ASP A 16 -7.01 -11.08 -5.67
N LYS A 17 -7.16 -11.82 -4.59
CA LYS A 17 -6.87 -13.25 -4.52
C LYS A 17 -7.95 -14.11 -5.20
N THR A 18 -9.11 -13.51 -5.53
CA THR A 18 -10.29 -14.20 -6.03
C THR A 18 -10.54 -14.05 -7.52
N SER A 19 -9.89 -13.13 -8.21
CA SER A 19 -10.05 -12.98 -9.64
C SER A 19 -9.35 -14.14 -10.36
N GLY A 20 -10.14 -15.18 -10.61
CA GLY A 20 -9.68 -16.39 -11.28
C GLY A 20 -9.00 -16.07 -12.60
N GLY A 21 -7.73 -16.38 -12.72
CA GLY A 21 -7.09 -16.68 -13.97
C GLY A 21 -6.14 -15.65 -14.57
N PHE A 22 -6.14 -14.41 -14.16
CA PHE A 22 -5.12 -13.46 -14.61
C PHE A 22 -4.44 -12.83 -13.40
N LYS A 23 -3.43 -13.55 -12.87
CA LYS A 23 -2.37 -12.91 -12.11
C LYS A 23 -1.65 -12.01 -13.12
N GLU A 24 -2.06 -10.76 -13.26
CA GLU A 24 -1.12 -9.77 -13.75
C GLU A 24 0.03 -9.80 -12.77
N GLU A 25 1.21 -10.17 -13.23
CA GLU A 25 2.46 -9.98 -12.50
C GLU A 25 2.57 -8.46 -12.29
N GLY A 26 2.11 -8.04 -11.12
CA GLY A 26 1.65 -6.70 -10.94
C GLY A 26 2.76 -5.68 -10.90
N SER A 27 2.39 -4.46 -11.13
CA SER A 27 3.13 -3.23 -10.86
C SER A 27 3.81 -3.20 -9.48
N GLN A 28 3.33 -3.95 -8.50
CA GLN A 28 3.91 -4.08 -7.17
C GLN A 28 5.34 -4.61 -7.19
N ARG A 29 5.61 -5.67 -7.95
CA ARG A 29 6.96 -6.22 -8.09
C ARG A 29 7.92 -5.20 -8.69
N ARG A 30 7.43 -4.34 -9.59
CA ARG A 30 8.22 -3.26 -10.18
C ARG A 30 8.49 -2.13 -9.19
N LEU A 31 7.56 -1.81 -8.30
CA LEU A 31 7.80 -0.84 -7.24
C LEU A 31 8.94 -1.31 -6.31
N GLU A 32 8.92 -2.58 -5.94
CA GLU A 32 9.97 -3.22 -5.14
C GLU A 32 11.32 -3.09 -5.83
N ASP A 33 11.41 -3.48 -7.09
CA ASP A 33 12.63 -3.39 -7.90
C ASP A 33 13.19 -1.95 -7.97
N TYR A 34 12.32 -0.96 -8.10
CA TYR A 34 12.73 0.44 -8.13
C TYR A 34 13.26 0.92 -6.78
N LEU A 35 12.60 0.56 -5.69
CA LEU A 35 13.02 0.96 -4.36
C LEU A 35 14.32 0.27 -3.95
N GLU A 36 14.50 -1.00 -4.27
CA GLU A 36 15.76 -1.72 -4.05
C GLU A 36 16.94 -1.09 -4.80
N LYS A 37 16.76 -0.75 -6.08
CA LYS A 37 17.76 -0.04 -6.89
C LYS A 37 18.13 1.33 -6.32
N LEU A 38 17.22 1.96 -5.58
CA LEU A 38 17.45 3.22 -4.88
C LEU A 38 18.11 3.04 -3.51
N GLY A 39 18.37 1.80 -3.09
CA GLY A 39 19.10 1.46 -1.88
C GLY A 39 18.24 1.25 -0.63
N PHE A 40 16.91 1.10 -0.79
CA PHE A 40 16.06 0.63 0.28
C PHE A 40 16.26 -0.87 0.51
N ASP A 41 16.11 -1.31 1.75
CA ASP A 41 16.08 -2.72 2.16
C ASP A 41 14.61 -3.15 2.24
N ILE A 42 14.15 -3.89 1.23
CA ILE A 42 12.74 -4.21 1.03
C ILE A 42 12.43 -5.61 1.56
N ASP A 43 11.43 -5.68 2.41
CA ASP A 43 10.83 -6.91 2.90
C ASP A 43 9.38 -6.97 2.45
N VAL A 44 9.06 -7.90 1.56
CA VAL A 44 7.69 -8.09 1.07
C VAL A 44 6.97 -9.09 1.96
N TYR A 45 5.76 -8.73 2.43
CA TYR A 45 4.96 -9.62 3.26
C TYR A 45 4.58 -10.89 2.49
N ASP A 46 4.97 -12.05 3.03
CA ASP A 46 4.69 -13.35 2.43
C ASP A 46 3.30 -13.84 2.83
N TYR A 47 2.35 -13.74 1.90
CA TYR A 47 0.98 -14.21 2.10
C TYR A 47 0.82 -15.73 1.95
N GLU A 48 1.82 -16.42 1.41
CA GLU A 48 1.79 -17.88 1.23
C GLU A 48 2.35 -18.59 2.47
N ASN A 49 3.39 -18.02 3.10
CA ASN A 49 4.05 -18.57 4.27
C ASN A 49 3.90 -17.62 5.47
N LEU A 50 2.75 -17.64 6.11
CA LEU A 50 2.44 -16.75 7.22
C LEU A 50 3.36 -16.99 8.42
N ASN A 51 3.93 -15.92 8.95
CA ASN A 51 4.73 -15.96 10.16
C ASN A 51 3.82 -15.93 11.40
N PHE A 52 3.56 -17.08 11.99
CA PHE A 52 2.70 -17.21 13.17
C PHE A 52 3.22 -16.44 14.39
N TYR A 53 4.53 -16.34 14.57
CA TYR A 53 5.08 -15.52 15.65
C TYR A 53 4.70 -14.05 15.46
N GLU A 54 4.84 -13.51 14.24
CA GLU A 54 4.46 -12.14 13.91
C GLU A 54 2.95 -11.89 14.14
N ILE A 55 2.12 -12.88 13.85
CA ILE A 55 0.66 -12.78 13.97
C ILE A 55 0.18 -12.83 15.42
N PHE A 56 0.74 -13.72 16.24
CA PHE A 56 0.19 -14.03 17.55
C PHE A 56 0.99 -13.48 18.73
N GLU A 57 2.29 -13.32 18.57
CA GLU A 57 3.19 -12.99 19.68
C GLU A 57 3.89 -11.64 19.51
N ALA A 58 4.14 -11.22 18.27
CA ALA A 58 4.80 -9.97 17.99
C ALA A 58 3.84 -8.78 18.21
N GLY A 59 4.14 -7.94 19.19
CA GLY A 59 3.42 -6.69 19.42
C GLY A 59 3.86 -5.57 18.46
N THR A 60 3.27 -4.37 18.63
CA THR A 60 3.64 -3.16 17.86
C THR A 60 5.12 -2.83 17.93
N SER A 61 5.76 -3.11 19.05
CA SER A 61 7.20 -2.91 19.25
C SER A 61 8.04 -3.68 18.23
N TYR A 62 7.65 -4.92 17.91
CA TYR A 62 8.36 -5.74 16.94
C TYR A 62 8.38 -5.08 15.55
N ILE A 63 7.22 -4.63 15.06
CA ILE A 63 7.11 -3.96 13.75
C ILE A 63 7.93 -2.66 13.75
N LYS A 64 7.85 -1.86 14.82
CA LYS A 64 8.59 -0.62 14.99
C LYS A 64 10.11 -0.81 15.04
N GLU A 65 10.59 -1.88 15.66
CA GLU A 65 12.02 -2.18 15.73
C GLU A 65 12.56 -2.76 14.41
N LYS A 66 11.70 -3.43 13.66
CA LYS A 66 12.10 -4.12 12.43
C LYS A 66 12.04 -3.22 11.20
N TYR A 67 11.10 -2.28 11.12
CA TYR A 67 10.85 -1.45 9.93
C TYR A 67 10.80 0.04 10.25
N ASP A 68 11.40 0.83 9.36
CA ASP A 68 11.35 2.28 9.40
C ASP A 68 10.12 2.86 8.69
N LEU A 69 9.58 2.10 7.72
CA LEU A 69 8.46 2.50 6.88
C LEU A 69 7.66 1.27 6.43
N ILE A 70 6.35 1.43 6.41
CA ILE A 70 5.43 0.44 5.84
C ILE A 70 4.76 1.02 4.59
N ILE A 71 4.69 0.24 3.53
CA ILE A 71 3.98 0.60 2.30
C ILE A 71 2.94 -0.46 1.99
N TYR A 72 1.69 -0.04 1.88
CA TYR A 72 0.62 -0.85 1.32
C TYR A 72 0.45 -0.51 -0.15
N VAL A 73 0.37 -1.50 -0.99
CA VAL A 73 0.09 -1.33 -2.43
C VAL A 73 -1.18 -2.11 -2.76
N ALA A 74 -2.23 -1.39 -3.10
CA ALA A 74 -3.51 -1.97 -3.50
C ALA A 74 -3.67 -1.87 -5.03
N ASN A 75 -3.68 -3.00 -5.71
CA ASN A 75 -3.92 -3.10 -7.13
C ASN A 75 -5.16 -3.97 -7.39
N PHE A 76 -6.34 -3.36 -7.15
CA PHE A 76 -7.62 -3.99 -7.39
C PHE A 76 -8.24 -3.40 -8.64
N ASP A 77 -8.42 -4.20 -9.65
CA ASP A 77 -9.12 -3.77 -10.85
C ASP A 77 -10.64 -3.81 -10.65
N THR A 78 -11.34 -2.81 -11.18
CA THR A 78 -12.80 -2.77 -11.23
C THR A 78 -13.29 -3.41 -12.52
N ALA A 79 -13.39 -4.73 -12.54
CA ALA A 79 -14.00 -5.44 -13.66
C ALA A 79 -15.53 -5.24 -13.69
N SER A 80 -16.14 -5.40 -14.85
CA SER A 80 -17.56 -5.12 -15.12
C SER A 80 -18.57 -5.77 -14.17
N ASN A 81 -18.22 -6.85 -13.52
CA ASN A 81 -19.06 -7.58 -12.57
C ASN A 81 -18.85 -7.18 -11.10
N TYR A 82 -17.93 -6.27 -10.84
CA TYR A 82 -17.59 -5.85 -9.49
C TYR A 82 -17.84 -4.35 -9.34
N THR A 83 -18.96 -4.00 -8.77
CA THR A 83 -19.36 -2.60 -8.58
C THR A 83 -18.68 -1.94 -7.39
N VAL A 84 -18.22 -2.74 -6.41
CA VAL A 84 -17.52 -2.27 -5.22
C VAL A 84 -16.38 -3.22 -4.90
N ARG A 85 -15.17 -2.69 -4.87
CA ARG A 85 -13.98 -3.41 -4.43
C ARG A 85 -13.53 -2.86 -3.09
N ARG A 86 -13.64 -3.70 -2.07
CA ARG A 86 -13.18 -3.41 -0.71
C ARG A 86 -11.90 -4.18 -0.44
N ILE A 87 -11.07 -3.65 0.46
CA ILE A 87 -9.88 -4.35 0.92
C ILE A 87 -10.32 -5.55 1.78
N GLU A 88 -9.82 -6.72 1.44
CA GLU A 88 -10.00 -7.93 2.23
C GLU A 88 -8.71 -8.25 2.97
N TRP A 89 -8.74 -8.05 4.28
CA TRP A 89 -7.65 -8.43 5.17
C TRP A 89 -7.57 -9.95 5.36
N ILE A 90 -6.39 -10.44 5.73
CA ILE A 90 -6.24 -11.87 6.08
C ILE A 90 -7.25 -12.22 7.18
N LYS A 91 -8.00 -13.31 6.99
CA LYS A 91 -9.00 -13.77 7.97
C LYS A 91 -8.38 -14.13 9.32
N LEU A 92 -7.13 -14.60 9.31
CA LEU A 92 -6.40 -14.91 10.52
C LEU A 92 -5.97 -13.62 11.22
N MET A 93 -6.74 -13.19 12.22
CA MET A 93 -6.47 -12.03 13.09
C MET A 93 -6.33 -10.70 12.36
N ALA A 94 -6.72 -10.59 11.09
CA ALA A 94 -6.46 -9.43 10.24
C ALA A 94 -4.99 -8.98 10.33
N ALA A 95 -4.06 -9.93 10.24
CA ALA A 95 -2.65 -9.73 10.52
C ALA A 95 -1.95 -8.73 9.61
N ASP A 96 -2.50 -8.50 8.42
CA ASP A 96 -2.02 -7.52 7.45
C ASP A 96 -2.74 -6.16 7.55
N ALA A 97 -3.69 -5.99 8.47
CA ALA A 97 -4.33 -4.70 8.69
C ALA A 97 -3.37 -3.68 9.33
N PRO A 98 -3.52 -2.37 9.08
CA PRO A 98 -2.56 -1.35 9.51
C PRO A 98 -2.75 -0.93 10.99
N TRP A 99 -2.77 -1.87 11.91
CA TRP A 99 -2.97 -1.64 13.35
C TRP A 99 -1.81 -0.88 14.02
N PHE A 100 -0.62 -0.90 13.40
CA PHE A 100 0.61 -0.24 13.87
C PHE A 100 0.78 1.19 13.33
N VAL A 101 -0.20 1.74 12.65
CA VAL A 101 -0.11 3.03 11.92
C VAL A 101 0.22 4.24 12.80
N GLN A 102 0.04 4.16 14.12
CA GLN A 102 0.40 5.22 15.04
C GLN A 102 1.90 5.19 15.43
N GLU A 103 2.53 4.03 15.34
CA GLU A 103 3.91 3.79 15.77
C GLU A 103 4.90 3.83 14.62
N VAL A 104 4.49 3.37 13.42
CA VAL A 104 5.36 3.28 12.25
C VAL A 104 4.79 4.12 11.10
N PRO A 105 5.60 4.99 10.47
CA PRO A 105 5.20 5.71 9.27
C PRO A 105 4.64 4.75 8.22
N THR A 106 3.44 5.04 7.73
CA THR A 106 2.73 4.16 6.81
C THR A 106 2.21 4.95 5.62
N ILE A 107 2.47 4.42 4.42
CA ILE A 107 1.96 4.95 3.15
C ILE A 107 1.02 3.93 2.54
N PHE A 108 -0.12 4.37 2.07
CA PHE A 108 -1.03 3.55 1.27
C PHE A 108 -1.05 4.05 -0.18
N ILE A 109 -0.78 3.16 -1.11
CA ILE A 109 -0.76 3.43 -2.55
C ILE A 109 -1.89 2.65 -3.19
N SER A 110 -2.85 3.36 -3.75
CA SER A 110 -3.93 2.78 -4.54
C SER A 110 -3.62 2.95 -6.02
N MET A 111 -3.39 1.83 -6.72
CA MET A 111 -2.92 1.86 -8.11
C MET A 111 -4.05 2.18 -9.09
N ALA A 112 -5.17 1.50 -9.03
CA ALA A 112 -6.26 1.62 -10.00
C ALA A 112 -7.53 2.26 -9.41
N ASN A 113 -7.98 1.79 -8.26
CA ASN A 113 -9.24 2.19 -7.66
C ASN A 113 -9.06 3.30 -6.61
N PRO A 114 -9.63 4.50 -6.78
CA PRO A 114 -9.41 5.63 -5.87
C PRO A 114 -10.21 5.57 -4.57
N TYR A 115 -11.07 4.57 -4.38
CA TYR A 115 -12.03 4.53 -3.26
C TYR A 115 -11.54 3.77 -2.03
N HIS A 116 -10.34 3.17 -2.03
CA HIS A 116 -9.81 2.39 -0.91
C HIS A 116 -9.59 3.22 0.36
N LEU A 117 -9.55 4.55 0.27
CA LEU A 117 -9.44 5.42 1.44
C LEU A 117 -10.56 5.18 2.46
N ILE A 118 -11.74 4.71 2.01
CA ILE A 118 -12.86 4.33 2.89
C ILE A 118 -12.48 3.18 3.83
N ASP A 119 -11.61 2.28 3.37
CA ASP A 119 -11.18 1.10 4.13
C ASP A 119 -10.02 1.40 5.09
N VAL A 120 -9.25 2.45 4.79
CA VAL A 120 -8.02 2.80 5.52
C VAL A 120 -7.97 4.27 5.96
N PRO A 121 -9.04 4.82 6.56
CA PRO A 121 -9.10 6.24 6.91
C PRO A 121 -8.09 6.65 7.98
N MET A 122 -7.50 5.67 8.69
CA MET A 122 -6.49 5.88 9.72
C MET A 122 -5.09 6.15 9.13
N ILE A 123 -4.85 5.85 7.86
CA ILE A 123 -3.54 6.06 7.23
C ILE A 123 -3.40 7.53 6.81
N LYS A 124 -2.34 8.19 7.30
CA LYS A 124 -2.13 9.64 7.09
C LYS A 124 -1.62 9.99 5.70
N THR A 125 -0.94 9.06 5.02
CA THR A 125 -0.39 9.27 3.67
C THR A 125 -1.02 8.28 2.72
N TYR A 126 -1.92 8.79 1.89
CA TYR A 126 -2.65 8.01 0.90
C TYR A 126 -2.41 8.58 -0.50
N ILE A 127 -2.04 7.74 -1.45
CA ILE A 127 -1.69 8.13 -2.81
C ILE A 127 -2.57 7.38 -3.81
N ASN A 128 -3.25 8.11 -4.68
CA ASN A 128 -3.96 7.55 -5.83
C ASN A 128 -3.11 7.66 -7.09
N CYS A 129 -2.90 6.54 -7.77
CA CYS A 129 -2.20 6.49 -9.06
C CYS A 129 -3.17 6.47 -10.25
N TYR A 130 -4.41 6.04 -10.05
CA TYR A 130 -5.47 5.91 -11.08
C TYR A 130 -5.13 4.96 -12.23
N SER A 131 -3.95 4.36 -12.23
CA SER A 131 -3.49 3.39 -13.21
C SER A 131 -2.31 2.59 -12.66
N ASN A 132 -2.17 1.37 -13.14
CA ASN A 132 -1.06 0.47 -12.79
C ASN A 132 -0.02 0.35 -13.92
N ASN A 133 -0.03 1.26 -14.90
CA ASN A 133 0.93 1.23 -15.99
C ASN A 133 2.33 1.73 -15.57
N ASP A 134 3.32 1.42 -16.40
CA ASP A 134 4.73 1.75 -16.13
C ASP A 134 4.99 3.25 -15.96
N ALA A 135 4.30 4.08 -16.74
CA ALA A 135 4.48 5.54 -16.65
C ALA A 135 4.00 6.09 -15.31
N CYS A 136 2.85 5.59 -14.82
CA CYS A 136 2.34 5.94 -13.48
C CYS A 136 3.29 5.47 -12.38
N LEU A 137 3.86 4.28 -12.52
CA LEU A 137 4.80 3.74 -11.55
C LEU A 137 6.08 4.57 -11.47
N VAL A 138 6.65 4.96 -12.61
CA VAL A 138 7.83 5.83 -12.66
C VAL A 138 7.53 7.19 -12.03
N ALA A 139 6.38 7.80 -12.36
CA ALA A 139 5.94 9.06 -11.77
C ALA A 139 5.75 8.93 -10.25
N LEU A 140 5.13 7.84 -9.78
CA LEU A 140 4.98 7.54 -8.37
C LEU A 140 6.34 7.49 -7.65
N VAL A 141 7.30 6.73 -8.19
CA VAL A 141 8.63 6.60 -7.60
C VAL A 141 9.33 7.96 -7.54
N ASN A 142 9.30 8.76 -8.62
CA ASN A 142 9.88 10.09 -8.64
C ASN A 142 9.28 11.01 -7.57
N LYS A 143 7.96 10.95 -7.36
CA LYS A 143 7.27 11.71 -6.30
C LYS A 143 7.62 11.21 -4.91
N LEU A 144 7.66 9.91 -4.70
CA LEU A 144 8.04 9.31 -3.42
C LEU A 144 9.43 9.74 -2.96
N ILE A 145 10.41 9.80 -3.87
CA ILE A 145 11.78 10.20 -3.54
C ILE A 145 12.02 11.72 -3.60
N GLY A 146 10.98 12.50 -3.90
CA GLY A 146 11.04 13.96 -3.92
C GLY A 146 11.69 14.58 -5.16
N LYS A 147 11.85 13.83 -6.26
CA LYS A 147 12.28 14.39 -7.54
C LYS A 147 11.19 15.25 -8.21
N GLU A 148 9.94 14.92 -7.94
CA GLU A 148 8.77 15.61 -8.45
C GLU A 148 7.78 15.85 -7.31
N GLU A 149 7.05 16.97 -7.38
CA GLU A 149 6.00 17.30 -6.41
C GLU A 149 4.65 16.64 -6.77
N PHE A 150 3.83 16.38 -5.73
CA PHE A 150 2.45 15.99 -5.91
C PHE A 150 1.62 17.23 -6.27
N SER A 151 1.16 17.31 -7.50
CA SER A 151 0.34 18.45 -8.00
C SER A 151 -1.09 18.04 -8.37
N GLY A 152 -1.39 16.74 -8.36
CA GLY A 152 -2.71 16.22 -8.70
C GLY A 152 -3.75 16.51 -7.63
N VAL A 153 -4.97 16.79 -8.08
CA VAL A 153 -6.16 16.89 -7.22
C VAL A 153 -7.04 15.69 -7.51
N SER A 154 -7.50 14.99 -6.46
CA SER A 154 -8.39 13.84 -6.65
C SER A 154 -9.70 14.28 -7.31
N PRO A 155 -10.08 13.67 -8.45
CA PRO A 155 -11.36 13.97 -9.10
C PRO A 155 -12.56 13.32 -8.38
N VAL A 156 -12.28 12.48 -7.37
CA VAL A 156 -13.31 11.77 -6.60
C VAL A 156 -13.18 12.08 -5.12
N ASP A 157 -14.34 12.16 -4.47
CA ASP A 157 -14.48 12.18 -3.02
C ASP A 157 -14.92 10.79 -2.57
N ALA A 158 -14.01 10.05 -1.93
CA ALA A 158 -14.26 8.69 -1.47
C ALA A 158 -15.37 8.60 -0.42
N PHE A 159 -15.69 9.71 0.26
CA PHE A 159 -16.71 9.78 1.32
C PHE A 159 -18.01 10.48 0.89
N CYS A 160 -18.11 10.88 -0.39
CA CYS A 160 -19.29 11.52 -0.95
C CYS A 160 -19.75 12.75 -0.14
N GLY A 161 -18.84 13.57 0.32
CA GLY A 161 -19.11 14.77 1.11
C GLY A 161 -19.59 14.53 2.54
N LYS A 162 -19.64 13.26 2.98
CA LYS A 162 -20.15 12.93 4.33
C LYS A 162 -19.11 13.11 5.43
N TRP A 163 -17.85 13.02 5.09
CA TRP A 163 -16.74 13.15 6.02
C TRP A 163 -15.76 14.18 5.50
N ASP A 164 -15.24 15.00 6.38
CA ASP A 164 -14.17 15.92 6.02
C ASP A 164 -12.85 15.16 5.96
N THR A 165 -12.40 14.89 4.75
CA THR A 165 -11.10 14.24 4.49
C THR A 165 -10.01 15.24 4.14
N ARG A 166 -10.32 16.52 4.08
CA ARG A 166 -9.32 17.57 3.85
C ARG A 166 -8.50 17.75 5.12
N ARG A 167 -7.23 17.50 4.99
CA ARG A 167 -6.23 17.78 6.03
C ARG A 167 -5.34 18.92 5.60
#